data_dc0e5f10bbb92ca421ba375a8f0e187c
#
_entry.id   dc0e5f10bbb92ca421ba375a8f0e187c
#
_cell.length_a   1.000
_cell.length_b   1.000
_cell.length_c   1.000
_cell.angle_alpha   90.00
_cell.angle_beta   90.00
_cell.angle_gamma   90.00
#
_symmetry.space_group_name_H-M   'P 1'
#
loop_
_entity.id
_entity.type
_entity.pdbx_description
1 polymer ?
#
loop_
_entity_poly.entity_id
_entity_poly.type
_entity_poly.pdbx_seq_one_letter_code
_entity_poly.pdbx_strand_id
1 'polypeptide(L)'
;MKKKCVAKFLPRIRVVRVNSDIEKLLNLQSKDAELSAIKGRLDAVPQEIESKRAEIRAVEKNCESAREKLRATQARRDEMRSQRRALEEKIFKYKNQLLEVKKNDDYTAINAEIERLSAKASEMEEEELLVMFEIDSMRDGIADLHCRSDQYIVDELKLEFQSAK
;
A
#
# COMPACT_ATOMS: atom_id res chain seq x y z
N MET A 1 31.18 -81.46 -46.07
CA MET A 1 30.28 -80.29 -45.99
C MET A 1 30.99 -79.18 -45.23
N LYS A 2 31.37 -78.14 -45.93
CA LYS A 2 32.23 -77.05 -45.41
C LYS A 2 31.31 -75.94 -44.78
N LYS A 3 31.40 -75.69 -43.43
CA LYS A 3 30.75 -74.59 -42.80
C LYS A 3 31.61 -73.30 -42.99
N LYS A 4 31.07 -72.34 -43.73
CA LYS A 4 31.66 -71.01 -43.89
C LYS A 4 31.41 -70.20 -42.62
N CYS A 5 32.52 -69.84 -41.95
CA CYS A 5 32.52 -68.84 -40.92
C CYS A 5 32.25 -67.43 -41.51
N VAL A 6 31.15 -66.80 -41.20
CA VAL A 6 30.89 -65.42 -41.52
C VAL A 6 31.49 -64.59 -40.39
N ALA A 7 32.64 -63.98 -40.63
CA ALA A 7 33.21 -63.00 -39.71
C ALA A 7 32.36 -61.73 -39.74
N LYS A 8 31.71 -61.45 -38.65
CA LYS A 8 30.99 -60.16 -38.42
C LYS A 8 32.00 -59.02 -38.35
N PHE A 9 31.96 -58.20 -39.35
CA PHE A 9 32.69 -56.92 -39.37
C PHE A 9 31.99 -55.91 -38.45
N LEU A 10 32.49 -55.81 -37.25
CA LEU A 10 32.09 -54.74 -36.34
C LEU A 10 32.89 -53.47 -36.66
N PRO A 11 32.25 -52.33 -36.99
CA PRO A 11 33.01 -51.11 -37.20
C PRO A 11 33.65 -50.69 -35.86
N ARG A 12 34.96 -50.60 -35.83
CA ARG A 12 35.75 -50.02 -34.75
C ARG A 12 35.33 -48.58 -34.61
N ILE A 13 34.45 -48.27 -33.60
CA ILE A 13 34.18 -46.92 -33.19
C ILE A 13 35.51 -46.36 -32.68
N ARG A 14 36.13 -45.50 -33.49
CA ARG A 14 37.30 -44.74 -33.09
C ARG A 14 36.86 -43.77 -32.01
N VAL A 15 37.09 -44.10 -30.75
CA VAL A 15 36.97 -43.16 -29.65
C VAL A 15 37.96 -42.03 -29.96
N VAL A 16 37.41 -40.91 -30.46
CA VAL A 16 38.20 -39.71 -30.65
C VAL A 16 38.59 -39.27 -29.24
N ARG A 17 39.88 -39.43 -28.89
CA ARG A 17 40.44 -38.80 -27.69
C ARG A 17 40.20 -37.31 -27.89
N VAL A 18 39.22 -36.75 -27.16
CA VAL A 18 39.03 -35.30 -27.10
C VAL A 18 40.36 -34.73 -26.64
N ASN A 19 40.98 -33.91 -27.50
CA ASN A 19 42.30 -33.36 -27.22
C ASN A 19 42.16 -32.51 -25.90
N SER A 20 43.06 -32.68 -24.94
CA SER A 20 43.07 -31.97 -23.65
C SER A 20 42.89 -30.45 -23.83
N ASP A 21 43.31 -29.90 -24.94
CA ASP A 21 43.16 -28.48 -25.26
C ASP A 21 41.72 -28.10 -25.65
N ILE A 22 40.96 -29.03 -26.26
CA ILE A 22 39.52 -28.81 -26.53
C ILE A 22 38.74 -28.81 -25.21
N GLU A 23 39.06 -29.68 -24.26
CA GLU A 23 38.44 -29.66 -22.92
C GLU A 23 38.71 -28.34 -22.16
N LYS A 24 39.96 -27.84 -22.24
CA LYS A 24 40.31 -26.54 -21.66
C LYS A 24 39.54 -25.39 -22.32
N LEU A 25 39.39 -25.41 -23.66
CA LEU A 25 38.64 -24.41 -24.39
C LEU A 25 37.15 -24.43 -24.03
N LEU A 26 36.53 -25.59 -23.88
CA LEU A 26 35.14 -25.72 -23.43
C LEU A 26 34.95 -25.21 -22.00
N ASN A 27 35.90 -25.53 -21.12
CA ASN A 27 35.88 -24.98 -19.75
C ASN A 27 36.03 -23.46 -19.72
N LEU A 28 36.94 -22.91 -20.56
CA LEU A 28 37.09 -21.46 -20.68
C LEU A 28 35.81 -20.80 -21.20
N GLN A 29 35.21 -21.37 -22.24
CA GLN A 29 33.94 -20.88 -22.80
C GLN A 29 32.80 -20.91 -21.78
N SER A 30 32.74 -21.97 -20.95
CA SER A 30 31.78 -22.06 -19.86
C SER A 30 32.00 -20.93 -18.83
N LYS A 31 33.25 -20.66 -18.45
CA LYS A 31 33.59 -19.58 -17.49
C LYS A 31 33.33 -18.19 -18.06
N ASP A 32 33.59 -18.00 -19.34
CA ASP A 32 33.26 -16.73 -20.02
C ASP A 32 31.76 -16.50 -20.09
N ALA A 33 30.97 -17.55 -20.30
CA ALA A 33 29.52 -17.46 -20.25
C ALA A 33 29.00 -17.13 -18.83
N GLU A 34 29.55 -17.76 -17.79
CA GLU A 34 29.25 -17.44 -16.37
C GLU A 34 29.61 -15.98 -16.03
N LEU A 35 30.79 -15.54 -16.44
CA LEU A 35 31.25 -14.16 -16.25
C LEU A 35 30.34 -13.14 -16.96
N SER A 36 29.94 -13.45 -18.18
CA SER A 36 29.02 -12.58 -18.93
C SER A 36 27.65 -12.49 -18.26
N ALA A 37 27.14 -13.61 -17.76
CA ALA A 37 25.87 -13.64 -17.02
C ALA A 37 25.95 -12.83 -15.71
N ILE A 38 27.06 -12.94 -14.98
CA ILE A 38 27.27 -12.18 -13.75
C ILE A 38 27.38 -10.67 -14.04
N LYS A 39 28.15 -10.29 -15.07
CA LYS A 39 28.25 -8.90 -15.51
C LYS A 39 26.89 -8.33 -15.91
N GLY A 40 26.11 -9.07 -16.69
CA GLY A 40 24.76 -8.63 -17.07
C GLY A 40 23.83 -8.43 -15.88
N ARG A 41 23.93 -9.28 -14.83
CA ARG A 41 23.19 -9.08 -13.58
C ARG A 41 23.68 -7.83 -12.84
N LEU A 42 24.99 -7.63 -12.74
CA LEU A 42 25.57 -6.49 -12.07
C LEU A 42 25.14 -5.17 -12.72
N ASP A 43 25.09 -5.13 -14.05
CA ASP A 43 24.65 -3.95 -14.81
C ASP A 43 23.14 -3.68 -14.66
N ALA A 44 22.33 -4.71 -14.39
CA ALA A 44 20.89 -4.58 -14.18
C ALA A 44 20.53 -4.05 -12.78
N VAL A 45 21.31 -4.38 -11.75
CA VAL A 45 21.03 -4.02 -10.35
C VAL A 45 20.80 -2.53 -10.12
N PRO A 46 21.58 -1.58 -10.67
CA PRO A 46 21.33 -0.14 -10.48
C PRO A 46 19.96 0.29 -11.01
N GLN A 47 19.51 -0.31 -12.11
CA GLN A 47 18.18 -0.04 -12.67
C GLN A 47 17.06 -0.57 -11.77
N GLU A 48 17.25 -1.76 -11.21
CA GLU A 48 16.28 -2.36 -10.28
C GLU A 48 16.18 -1.55 -8.99
N ILE A 49 17.31 -1.08 -8.45
CA ILE A 49 17.35 -0.21 -7.26
C ILE A 49 16.62 1.10 -7.55
N GLU A 50 16.90 1.76 -8.68
CA GLU A 50 16.23 3.03 -9.01
C GLU A 50 14.72 2.84 -9.25
N SER A 51 14.31 1.72 -9.83
CA SER A 51 12.89 1.36 -9.94
C SER A 51 12.24 1.22 -8.56
N LYS A 52 12.89 0.54 -7.61
CA LYS A 52 12.39 0.40 -6.24
C LYS A 52 12.31 1.74 -5.51
N ARG A 53 13.30 2.60 -5.68
CA ARG A 53 13.29 3.97 -5.15
C ARG A 53 12.13 4.79 -5.72
N ALA A 54 11.83 4.64 -7.00
CA ALA A 54 10.67 5.30 -7.60
C ALA A 54 9.35 4.78 -7.02
N GLU A 55 9.22 3.48 -6.77
CA GLU A 55 8.06 2.89 -6.09
C GLU A 55 7.90 3.44 -4.66
N ILE A 56 8.99 3.52 -3.88
CA ILE A 56 8.98 4.09 -2.53
C ILE A 56 8.51 5.55 -2.57
N ARG A 57 9.10 6.39 -3.42
CA ARG A 57 8.70 7.79 -3.58
C ARG A 57 7.22 7.95 -3.95
N ALA A 58 6.70 7.06 -4.79
CA ALA A 58 5.28 7.07 -5.17
C ALA A 58 4.36 6.72 -3.97
N VAL A 59 4.73 5.74 -3.15
CA VAL A 59 3.97 5.37 -1.95
C VAL A 59 4.04 6.47 -0.89
N GLU A 60 5.20 7.07 -0.66
CA GLU A 60 5.37 8.20 0.26
C GLU A 60 4.49 9.39 -0.14
N LYS A 61 4.46 9.75 -1.42
CA LYS A 61 3.59 10.80 -1.94
C LYS A 61 2.10 10.48 -1.73
N ASN A 62 1.71 9.23 -1.97
CA ASN A 62 0.33 8.79 -1.72
C ASN A 62 -0.01 8.84 -0.23
N CYS A 63 0.92 8.47 0.64
CA CYS A 63 0.77 8.55 2.09
C CYS A 63 0.59 10.01 2.55
N GLU A 64 1.38 10.94 2.03
CA GLU A 64 1.24 12.36 2.36
C GLU A 64 -0.11 12.93 1.90
N SER A 65 -0.53 12.63 0.67
CA SER A 65 -1.85 13.01 0.16
C SER A 65 -3.00 12.43 1.01
N ALA A 66 -2.88 11.18 1.46
CA ALA A 66 -3.86 10.56 2.34
C ALA A 66 -3.91 11.24 3.72
N ARG A 67 -2.76 11.62 4.27
CA ARG A 67 -2.67 12.38 5.53
C ARG A 67 -3.31 13.76 5.42
N GLU A 68 -3.11 14.47 4.30
CA GLU A 68 -3.75 15.76 4.07
C GLU A 68 -5.28 15.63 4.03
N LYS A 69 -5.80 14.61 3.32
CA LYS A 69 -7.23 14.31 3.29
C LYS A 69 -7.77 13.98 4.68
N LEU A 70 -7.04 13.16 5.45
CA LEU A 70 -7.40 12.84 6.83
C LEU A 70 -7.51 14.10 7.69
N ARG A 71 -6.54 15.02 7.61
CA ARG A 71 -6.57 16.31 8.35
C ARG A 71 -7.77 17.16 7.95
N ALA A 72 -8.07 17.25 6.64
CA ALA A 72 -9.24 17.99 6.16
C ALA A 72 -10.57 17.39 6.67
N THR A 73 -10.70 16.06 6.65
CA THR A 73 -11.90 15.37 7.15
C THR A 73 -12.04 15.52 8.67
N GLN A 74 -10.93 15.48 9.42
CA GLN A 74 -10.93 15.76 10.87
C GLN A 74 -11.38 17.20 11.18
N ALA A 75 -10.88 18.18 10.43
CA ALA A 75 -11.29 19.59 10.60
C ALA A 75 -12.79 19.75 10.31
N ARG A 76 -13.32 19.09 9.26
CA ARG A 76 -14.76 19.06 8.97
C ARG A 76 -15.58 18.48 10.13
N ARG A 77 -15.15 17.35 10.70
CA ARG A 77 -15.80 16.76 11.87
C ARG A 77 -15.81 17.73 13.06
N ASP A 78 -14.68 18.41 13.34
CA ASP A 78 -14.57 19.32 14.47
C ASP A 78 -15.46 20.55 14.29
N GLU A 79 -15.61 21.04 13.05
CA GLU A 79 -16.57 22.10 12.73
C GLU A 79 -18.02 21.65 12.94
N MET A 80 -18.41 20.47 12.45
CA MET A 80 -19.76 19.91 12.66
C MET A 80 -20.06 19.75 14.14
N ARG A 81 -19.11 19.25 14.93
CA ARG A 81 -19.22 19.12 16.37
C ARG A 81 -19.43 20.48 17.07
N SER A 82 -18.72 21.51 16.60
CA SER A 82 -18.87 22.87 17.12
C SER A 82 -20.27 23.42 16.82
N GLN A 83 -20.78 23.20 15.59
CA GLN A 83 -22.11 23.61 15.18
C GLN A 83 -23.19 22.88 15.98
N ARG A 84 -23.07 21.57 16.21
CA ARG A 84 -23.98 20.77 17.02
C ARG A 84 -24.03 21.28 18.45
N ARG A 85 -22.87 21.56 19.08
CA ARG A 85 -22.81 22.14 20.43
C ARG A 85 -23.51 23.50 20.49
N ALA A 86 -23.36 24.35 19.51
CA ALA A 86 -24.07 25.63 19.44
C ALA A 86 -25.61 25.46 19.35
N LEU A 87 -26.07 24.40 18.68
CA LEU A 87 -27.51 24.06 18.68
C LEU A 87 -27.97 23.55 20.04
N GLU A 88 -27.20 22.68 20.70
CA GLU A 88 -27.49 22.17 22.04
C GLU A 88 -27.58 23.32 23.07
N GLU A 89 -26.67 24.31 23.01
CA GLU A 89 -26.71 25.50 23.85
C GLU A 89 -27.98 26.35 23.61
N LYS A 90 -28.42 26.47 22.34
CA LYS A 90 -29.68 27.17 22.03
C LYS A 90 -30.86 26.40 22.57
N ILE A 91 -30.89 25.09 22.41
CA ILE A 91 -31.95 24.23 22.97
C ILE A 91 -32.00 24.39 24.49
N PHE A 92 -30.87 24.41 25.18
CA PHE A 92 -30.80 24.63 26.62
C PHE A 92 -31.35 26.00 27.02
N LYS A 93 -31.00 27.07 26.28
CA LYS A 93 -31.56 28.41 26.52
C LYS A 93 -33.07 28.44 26.32
N TYR A 94 -33.60 27.85 25.28
CA TYR A 94 -35.04 27.78 25.03
C TYR A 94 -35.79 26.95 26.11
N LYS A 95 -35.20 25.83 26.55
CA LYS A 95 -35.75 25.06 27.69
C LYS A 95 -35.84 25.88 28.98
N ASN A 96 -34.85 26.72 29.27
CA ASN A 96 -34.88 27.61 30.43
C ASN A 96 -35.95 28.71 30.27
N GLN A 97 -36.08 29.31 29.06
CA GLN A 97 -37.13 30.28 28.76
C GLN A 97 -38.52 29.67 28.89
N LEU A 98 -38.70 28.40 28.54
CA LEU A 98 -39.97 27.69 28.65
C LEU A 98 -40.46 27.64 30.10
N LEU A 99 -39.57 27.61 31.10
CA LEU A 99 -39.90 27.60 32.51
C LEU A 99 -40.43 28.97 33.01
N GLU A 100 -40.16 30.06 32.30
CA GLU A 100 -40.53 31.44 32.67
C GLU A 100 -41.79 31.90 31.93
N VAL A 101 -42.22 31.20 30.87
CA VAL A 101 -43.35 31.60 30.03
C VAL A 101 -44.69 31.33 30.74
N LYS A 102 -45.58 32.34 30.73
CA LYS A 102 -46.91 32.25 31.32
C LYS A 102 -48.05 32.16 30.29
N LYS A 103 -47.76 32.48 29.03
CA LYS A 103 -48.76 32.46 27.95
C LYS A 103 -48.67 31.16 27.17
N ASN A 104 -49.82 30.56 26.90
CA ASN A 104 -49.89 29.26 26.17
C ASN A 104 -49.36 29.35 24.75
N ASP A 105 -49.60 30.46 24.03
CA ASP A 105 -49.15 30.63 22.64
C ASP A 105 -47.63 30.72 22.55
N ASP A 106 -46.98 31.44 23.48
CA ASP A 106 -45.54 31.56 23.58
C ASP A 106 -44.90 30.20 23.96
N TYR A 107 -45.56 29.43 24.84
CA TYR A 107 -45.13 28.08 25.22
C TYR A 107 -45.12 27.13 24.01
N THR A 108 -46.21 27.11 23.22
CA THR A 108 -46.30 26.25 22.02
C THR A 108 -45.27 26.62 20.96
N ALA A 109 -45.01 27.91 20.74
CA ALA A 109 -44.02 28.39 19.80
C ALA A 109 -42.58 27.99 20.19
N ILE A 110 -42.22 28.17 21.46
CA ILE A 110 -40.88 27.79 21.97
C ILE A 110 -40.70 26.28 21.92
N ASN A 111 -41.74 25.51 22.27
CA ASN A 111 -41.66 24.06 22.22
C ASN A 111 -41.45 23.53 20.77
N ALA A 112 -42.18 24.09 19.80
CA ALA A 112 -41.97 23.76 18.39
C ALA A 112 -40.53 24.08 17.89
N GLU A 113 -39.96 25.21 18.37
CA GLU A 113 -38.58 25.54 18.03
C GLU A 113 -37.56 24.60 18.69
N ILE A 114 -37.79 24.17 19.94
CA ILE A 114 -36.97 23.14 20.60
C ILE A 114 -37.00 21.81 19.78
N GLU A 115 -38.20 21.38 19.38
CA GLU A 115 -38.34 20.16 18.59
C GLU A 115 -37.58 20.25 17.24
N ARG A 116 -37.74 21.39 16.54
CA ARG A 116 -37.02 21.66 15.31
C ARG A 116 -35.50 21.64 15.46
N LEU A 117 -34.97 22.30 16.49
CA LEU A 117 -33.54 22.33 16.77
C LEU A 117 -33.02 20.98 17.22
N SER A 118 -33.81 20.22 17.98
CA SER A 118 -33.46 18.87 18.43
C SER A 118 -33.37 17.91 17.24
N ALA A 119 -34.31 17.97 16.32
CA ALA A 119 -34.25 17.18 15.09
C ALA A 119 -32.98 17.49 14.27
N LYS A 120 -32.68 18.79 14.11
CA LYS A 120 -31.47 19.21 13.40
C LYS A 120 -30.18 18.77 14.11
N ALA A 121 -30.15 18.82 15.47
CA ALA A 121 -28.99 18.32 16.22
C ALA A 121 -28.80 16.81 16.05
N SER A 122 -29.87 16.04 15.99
CA SER A 122 -29.84 14.59 15.74
C SER A 122 -29.34 14.27 14.32
N GLU A 123 -29.81 15.00 13.30
CA GLU A 123 -29.31 14.84 11.91
C GLU A 123 -27.80 15.11 11.85
N MET A 124 -27.32 16.18 12.51
CA MET A 124 -25.89 16.50 12.55
C MET A 124 -25.07 15.46 13.33
N GLU A 125 -25.64 14.82 14.34
CA GLU A 125 -25.00 13.74 15.07
C GLU A 125 -24.82 12.49 14.17
N GLU A 126 -25.84 12.13 13.40
CA GLU A 126 -25.76 11.04 12.42
C GLU A 126 -24.72 11.32 11.35
N GLU A 127 -24.66 12.55 10.82
CA GLU A 127 -23.62 12.95 9.87
C GLU A 127 -22.21 12.93 10.51
N GLU A 128 -22.06 13.39 11.77
CA GLU A 128 -20.79 13.32 12.51
C GLU A 128 -20.30 11.87 12.65
N LEU A 129 -21.20 10.93 12.94
CA LEU A 129 -20.87 9.50 13.01
C LEU A 129 -20.38 8.95 11.67
N LEU A 130 -21.02 9.31 10.56
CA LEU A 130 -20.55 8.88 9.23
C LEU A 130 -19.15 9.39 8.92
N VAL A 131 -18.87 10.65 9.24
CA VAL A 131 -17.53 11.25 9.07
C VAL A 131 -16.50 10.56 9.98
N MET A 132 -16.88 10.13 11.19
CA MET A 132 -15.99 9.35 12.06
C MET A 132 -15.62 8.00 11.47
N PHE A 133 -16.56 7.27 10.86
CA PHE A 133 -16.26 6.03 10.15
C PHE A 133 -15.33 6.27 8.94
N GLU A 134 -15.53 7.38 8.23
CA GLU A 134 -14.63 7.77 7.12
C GLU A 134 -13.20 8.03 7.63
N ILE A 135 -13.05 8.74 8.76
CA ILE A 135 -11.76 8.98 9.41
C ILE A 135 -11.06 7.68 9.79
N ASP A 136 -11.78 6.73 10.39
CA ASP A 136 -11.19 5.45 10.81
C ASP A 136 -10.76 4.62 9.59
N SER A 137 -11.58 4.56 8.54
CA SER A 137 -11.20 3.92 7.27
C SER A 137 -9.96 4.56 6.62
N MET A 138 -9.85 5.90 6.67
CA MET A 138 -8.65 6.60 6.18
C MET A 138 -7.41 6.27 7.00
N ARG A 139 -7.53 6.13 8.32
CA ARG A 139 -6.42 5.74 9.20
C ARG A 139 -5.91 4.35 8.88
N ASP A 140 -6.81 3.40 8.70
CA ASP A 140 -6.46 2.03 8.32
C ASP A 140 -5.77 2.01 6.95
N GLY A 141 -6.28 2.76 5.97
CA GLY A 141 -5.63 2.89 4.67
C GLY A 141 -4.23 3.51 4.73
N ILE A 142 -3.99 4.47 5.63
CA ILE A 142 -2.65 5.05 5.85
C ILE A 142 -1.72 4.04 6.51
N ALA A 143 -2.20 3.23 7.45
CA ALA A 143 -1.42 2.17 8.07
C ALA A 143 -0.97 1.12 7.04
N ASP A 144 -1.86 0.72 6.12
CA ASP A 144 -1.54 -0.18 5.02
C ASP A 144 -0.49 0.40 4.06
N LEU A 145 -0.57 1.70 3.74
CA LEU A 145 0.43 2.38 2.92
C LEU A 145 1.80 2.42 3.60
N HIS A 146 1.85 2.63 4.91
CA HIS A 146 3.09 2.56 5.70
C HIS A 146 3.70 1.16 5.66
N CYS A 147 2.91 0.14 5.89
CA CYS A 147 3.38 -1.25 5.83
C CYS A 147 3.98 -1.59 4.45
N ARG A 148 3.38 -1.11 3.36
CA ARG A 148 3.92 -1.28 2.00
C ARG A 148 5.23 -0.52 1.81
N SER A 149 5.33 0.71 2.32
CA SER A 149 6.56 1.49 2.24
C SER A 149 7.71 0.77 2.94
N ASP A 150 7.48 0.27 4.15
CA ASP A 150 8.48 -0.49 4.91
C ASP A 150 8.92 -1.77 4.17
N GLN A 151 7.98 -2.47 3.53
CA GLN A 151 8.30 -3.65 2.73
C GLN A 151 9.18 -3.32 1.53
N TYR A 152 8.91 -2.23 0.81
CA TYR A 152 9.73 -1.80 -0.32
C TYR A 152 11.14 -1.39 0.10
N ILE A 153 11.29 -0.72 1.25
CA ILE A 153 12.59 -0.38 1.84
C ILE A 153 13.40 -1.65 2.16
N VAL A 154 12.75 -2.65 2.76
CA VAL A 154 13.39 -3.94 3.05
C VAL A 154 13.85 -4.64 1.78
N ASP A 155 13.04 -4.59 0.72
CA ASP A 155 13.38 -5.23 -0.56
C ASP A 155 14.51 -4.48 -1.29
N GLU A 156 14.55 -3.14 -1.22
CA GLU A 156 15.68 -2.34 -1.70
C GLU A 156 16.98 -2.72 -0.99
N LEU A 157 16.97 -2.77 0.35
CA LEU A 157 18.14 -3.15 1.14
C LEU A 157 18.63 -4.57 0.83
N LYS A 158 17.73 -5.51 0.55
CA LYS A 158 18.12 -6.87 0.11
C LYS A 158 18.84 -6.86 -1.22
N LEU A 159 18.38 -6.06 -2.19
CA LEU A 159 19.02 -5.91 -3.50
C LEU A 159 20.41 -5.30 -3.36
N GLU A 160 20.55 -4.22 -2.57
CA GLU A 160 21.85 -3.61 -2.29
C GLU A 160 22.83 -4.59 -1.65
N PHE A 161 22.36 -5.38 -0.67
CA PHE A 161 23.19 -6.38 0.00
C PHE A 161 23.61 -7.52 -0.93
N GLN A 162 22.74 -7.95 -1.84
CA GLN A 162 23.05 -8.97 -2.85
C GLN A 162 24.07 -8.48 -3.89
N SER A 163 24.04 -7.20 -4.22
CA SER A 163 24.96 -6.60 -5.18
C SER A 163 26.37 -6.38 -4.60
N ALA A 164 26.48 -6.30 -3.27
CA ALA A 164 27.75 -6.10 -2.56
C ALA A 164 28.53 -7.41 -2.26
N LYS A 165 27.92 -8.57 -2.56
CA LYS A 165 28.54 -9.90 -2.42
C LYS A 165 29.08 -10.41 -3.74
#